data_17b3139358ab25492fa92bd23e52235a
#
_entry.id   17b3139358ab25492fa92bd23e52235a
#
_cell.length_a   1.000
_cell.length_b   1.000
_cell.length_c   1.000
_cell.angle_alpha   90.00
_cell.angle_beta   90.00
_cell.angle_gamma   90.00
#
_symmetry.space_group_name_H-M   'P 1'
#
loop_
_entity.id
_entity.type
_entity.pdbx_description
1 polymer ?
#
loop_
_entity_poly.entity_id
_entity_poly.type
_entity_poly.pdbx_seq_one_letter_code
_entity_poly.pdbx_strand_id
1 'polypeptide(L)'
;PAIPRADGPLTIRVQYPSSGALIAARDSTFLLGTVNDGGATLTVNGAPVVVHPNGAFLAWVAMPPRARPVFELLATRPTGEPRRLSLPIRLPAERVPVDASRAPYFDTTSVQPRAGLAMRADEPVRVSVRLAAGARAELRPGACAAAMPPAVQPATPIRLQAAEGSEVASRELPSRLLRCGATLAVFGVGDTVAVTRPIAAIADGDSLGLVRVGVASSDSDEVVIARPVAGGTYKWFIIPGTVLRATGRQGDAVRVELDAGLDVWVDAGAVTNLSSSTSAPRRVVSNVRVVPGDGFVDLVMPMSARPAYRVESEGRTVRLTLHGVTGNTDIVWFQRADSLVRDLQWTNEANDRAVYTLQLDRELFGWRAFWRGDAFVLRLRRTPRVDPARPLAGLRIAVDPGHPPIGSTGPTGLYEGVATLAIGERVQRLLVERGATPIMTRT
;
A
#
# COMPACT_ATOMS: atom_id res chain seq x y z
N PRO A 1 35.48 -0.98 6.40
CA PRO A 1 36.17 -1.26 5.14
C PRO A 1 36.16 -0.01 4.27
N ALA A 2 37.33 0.36 3.69
CA ALA A 2 37.43 1.47 2.78
C ALA A 2 36.71 1.15 1.47
N ILE A 3 36.09 2.16 0.82
CA ILE A 3 35.48 2.00 -0.51
C ILE A 3 36.63 1.67 -1.49
N PRO A 4 36.54 0.57 -2.27
CA PRO A 4 37.55 0.25 -3.28
C PRO A 4 37.69 1.39 -4.29
N ARG A 5 38.94 1.73 -4.63
CA ARG A 5 39.17 2.74 -5.66
C ARG A 5 38.97 2.14 -7.06
N ALA A 6 38.33 2.88 -7.94
CA ALA A 6 38.26 2.57 -9.34
C ALA A 6 39.30 3.39 -10.11
N ASP A 7 40.13 2.71 -10.91
CA ASP A 7 41.16 3.30 -11.76
C ASP A 7 41.00 2.83 -13.21
N GLY A 8 39.74 2.65 -13.63
CA GLY A 8 39.40 2.21 -14.98
C GLY A 8 39.49 3.31 -16.04
N PRO A 9 39.25 2.98 -17.31
CA PRO A 9 39.17 3.97 -18.38
C PRO A 9 38.03 4.96 -18.09
N LEU A 10 38.30 6.26 -18.29
CA LEU A 10 37.31 7.30 -18.06
C LEU A 10 36.12 7.13 -19.00
N THR A 11 34.94 6.89 -18.41
CA THR A 11 33.66 6.74 -19.10
C THR A 11 32.60 7.49 -18.30
N ILE A 12 31.47 7.83 -18.90
CA ILE A 12 30.31 8.34 -18.17
C ILE A 12 29.15 7.38 -18.42
N ARG A 13 28.64 6.80 -17.35
CA ARG A 13 27.42 5.98 -17.38
C ARG A 13 26.43 6.51 -16.37
N VAL A 14 25.24 6.86 -16.81
CA VAL A 14 24.15 7.28 -15.94
C VAL A 14 23.18 6.11 -15.77
N GLN A 15 22.95 5.70 -14.53
CA GLN A 15 22.01 4.66 -14.18
C GLN A 15 20.60 5.20 -13.99
N TYR A 16 20.49 6.43 -13.45
CA TYR A 16 19.23 7.14 -13.29
C TYR A 16 19.47 8.65 -13.52
N PRO A 17 18.56 9.33 -14.24
CA PRO A 17 17.49 8.74 -15.05
C PRO A 17 18.05 8.03 -16.28
N SER A 18 17.28 7.10 -16.86
CA SER A 18 17.63 6.54 -18.17
C SER A 18 17.42 7.59 -19.27
N SER A 19 18.15 7.46 -20.38
CA SER A 19 17.97 8.33 -21.53
C SER A 19 16.52 8.29 -22.02
N GLY A 20 15.91 9.46 -22.22
CA GLY A 20 14.52 9.60 -22.62
C GLY A 20 13.49 9.36 -21.50
N ALA A 21 13.91 9.20 -20.25
CA ALA A 21 12.99 9.05 -19.11
C ALA A 21 12.11 10.29 -18.94
N LEU A 22 10.85 10.07 -18.54
CA LEU A 22 9.92 11.13 -18.15
C LEU A 22 10.22 11.54 -16.70
N ILE A 23 10.63 12.78 -16.47
CA ILE A 23 10.94 13.34 -15.16
C ILE A 23 9.87 14.36 -14.78
N ALA A 24 9.09 14.05 -13.73
CA ALA A 24 7.99 14.90 -13.25
C ALA A 24 8.43 15.99 -12.24
N ALA A 25 9.71 16.04 -11.88
CA ALA A 25 10.24 17.06 -10.96
C ALA A 25 10.13 18.46 -11.60
N ARG A 26 9.88 19.47 -10.74
CA ARG A 26 9.74 20.87 -11.20
C ARG A 26 11.08 21.58 -11.29
N ASP A 27 11.84 21.57 -10.20
CA ASP A 27 13.00 22.45 -10.01
C ASP A 27 14.32 21.69 -10.06
N SER A 28 14.36 20.48 -9.50
CA SER A 28 15.58 19.67 -9.40
C SER A 28 15.28 18.19 -9.35
N THR A 29 16.27 17.40 -9.75
CA THR A 29 16.24 15.93 -9.68
C THR A 29 17.63 15.40 -9.33
N PHE A 30 17.74 14.10 -9.09
CA PHE A 30 19.06 13.50 -8.91
C PHE A 30 19.51 12.72 -10.14
N LEU A 31 20.83 12.66 -10.34
CA LEU A 31 21.48 11.78 -11.28
C LEU A 31 22.37 10.80 -10.52
N LEU A 32 22.27 9.53 -10.85
CA LEU A 32 23.06 8.45 -10.26
C LEU A 32 23.84 7.75 -11.36
N GLY A 33 25.15 7.57 -11.16
CA GLY A 33 25.99 6.94 -12.17
C GLY A 33 27.42 6.75 -11.75
N THR A 34 28.28 6.46 -12.73
CA THR A 34 29.71 6.27 -12.54
C THR A 34 30.52 6.90 -13.69
N VAL A 35 31.71 7.38 -13.34
CA VAL A 35 32.73 7.79 -14.31
C VAL A 35 33.86 6.75 -14.45
N ASN A 36 33.77 5.64 -13.71
CA ASN A 36 34.72 4.51 -13.72
C ASN A 36 36.15 4.86 -13.28
N ASP A 37 36.35 6.03 -12.69
CA ASP A 37 37.64 6.54 -12.21
C ASP A 37 37.40 7.42 -10.97
N GLY A 38 37.88 6.98 -9.80
CA GLY A 38 37.72 7.68 -8.52
C GLY A 38 38.60 8.94 -8.38
N GLY A 39 39.50 9.20 -9.32
CA GLY A 39 40.31 10.42 -9.38
C GLY A 39 39.81 11.45 -10.39
N ALA A 40 38.71 11.16 -11.11
CA ALA A 40 38.14 12.06 -12.09
C ALA A 40 37.33 13.19 -11.45
N THR A 41 37.18 14.31 -12.15
CA THR A 41 36.22 15.35 -11.84
C THR A 41 35.02 15.24 -12.77
N LEU A 42 33.83 15.61 -12.27
CA LEU A 42 32.59 15.56 -13.02
C LEU A 42 31.84 16.89 -12.87
N THR A 43 31.28 17.38 -13.97
CA THR A 43 30.28 18.45 -13.92
C THR A 43 29.01 18.01 -14.61
N VAL A 44 27.87 18.51 -14.15
CA VAL A 44 26.55 18.35 -14.79
C VAL A 44 25.99 19.74 -15.05
N ASN A 45 25.71 20.06 -16.30
CA ASN A 45 25.31 21.42 -16.75
C ASN A 45 26.26 22.51 -16.22
N GLY A 46 27.57 22.20 -16.14
CA GLY A 46 28.59 23.08 -15.59
C GLY A 46 28.74 23.09 -14.06
N ALA A 47 27.79 22.56 -13.33
CA ALA A 47 27.87 22.45 -11.87
C ALA A 47 28.78 21.27 -11.44
N PRO A 48 29.73 21.45 -10.50
CA PRO A 48 30.60 20.39 -10.05
C PRO A 48 29.83 19.32 -9.24
N VAL A 49 30.22 18.07 -9.43
CA VAL A 49 29.63 16.90 -8.78
C VAL A 49 30.72 16.09 -8.10
N VAL A 50 30.46 15.64 -6.87
CA VAL A 50 31.37 14.79 -6.12
C VAL A 50 31.46 13.40 -6.74
N VAL A 51 32.67 12.98 -7.09
CA VAL A 51 32.97 11.60 -7.51
C VAL A 51 33.59 10.86 -6.34
N HIS A 52 33.03 9.71 -5.99
CA HIS A 52 33.52 8.85 -4.91
C HIS A 52 34.72 8.01 -5.36
N PRO A 53 35.54 7.46 -4.44
CA PRO A 53 36.71 6.67 -4.81
C PRO A 53 36.46 5.52 -5.79
N ASN A 54 35.28 4.91 -5.76
CA ASN A 54 34.86 3.85 -6.69
C ASN A 54 34.35 4.37 -8.04
N GLY A 55 34.52 5.67 -8.33
CA GLY A 55 34.04 6.32 -9.55
C GLY A 55 32.53 6.60 -9.58
N ALA A 56 31.80 6.25 -8.53
CA ALA A 56 30.36 6.52 -8.45
C ALA A 56 30.09 8.01 -8.16
N PHE A 57 28.92 8.48 -8.60
CA PHE A 57 28.41 9.81 -8.25
C PHE A 57 26.91 9.77 -7.98
N LEU A 58 26.47 10.62 -7.07
CA LEU A 58 25.07 11.01 -6.86
C LEU A 58 25.02 12.53 -6.90
N ALA A 59 24.38 13.08 -7.92
CA ALA A 59 24.28 14.51 -8.15
C ALA A 59 22.83 14.97 -7.94
N TRP A 60 22.62 15.99 -7.11
CA TRP A 60 21.38 16.72 -7.05
C TRP A 60 21.51 17.96 -7.93
N VAL A 61 20.74 18.05 -9.01
CA VAL A 61 20.94 19.05 -10.05
C VAL A 61 19.63 19.74 -10.42
N ALA A 62 19.74 21.01 -10.85
CA ALA A 62 18.60 21.74 -11.39
C ALA A 62 18.09 21.09 -12.68
N MET A 63 16.78 21.15 -12.88
CA MET A 63 16.16 20.68 -14.13
C MET A 63 16.67 21.50 -15.32
N PRO A 64 16.97 20.86 -16.45
CA PRO A 64 17.34 21.59 -17.66
C PRO A 64 16.16 22.40 -18.20
N PRO A 65 16.41 23.47 -18.97
CA PRO A 65 15.36 24.26 -19.62
C PRO A 65 14.44 23.41 -20.50
N ARG A 66 13.14 23.69 -20.48
CA ARG A 66 12.13 22.96 -21.27
C ARG A 66 12.43 22.94 -22.76
N ALA A 67 12.99 24.02 -23.28
CA ALA A 67 13.36 24.14 -24.70
C ALA A 67 14.47 23.16 -25.12
N ARG A 68 15.29 22.72 -24.12
CA ARG A 68 16.37 21.75 -24.32
C ARG A 68 16.49 20.87 -23.11
N PRO A 69 15.63 19.84 -22.97
CA PRO A 69 15.57 18.99 -21.78
C PRO A 69 16.69 17.92 -21.81
N VAL A 70 17.94 18.39 -21.68
CA VAL A 70 19.15 17.55 -21.76
C VAL A 70 20.07 17.91 -20.60
N PHE A 71 20.57 16.91 -19.90
CA PHE A 71 21.68 17.07 -18.98
C PHE A 71 22.99 16.86 -19.74
N GLU A 72 23.91 17.84 -19.66
CA GLU A 72 25.23 17.76 -20.24
C GLU A 72 26.25 17.39 -19.15
N LEU A 73 26.85 16.22 -19.27
CA LEU A 73 27.86 15.72 -18.33
C LEU A 73 29.23 15.82 -18.95
N LEU A 74 30.21 16.30 -18.18
CA LEU A 74 31.60 16.38 -18.58
C LEU A 74 32.48 15.78 -17.44
N ALA A 75 33.16 14.70 -17.76
CA ALA A 75 34.17 14.09 -16.87
C ALA A 75 35.57 14.40 -17.41
N THR A 76 36.48 14.79 -16.51
CA THR A 76 37.88 15.08 -16.83
C THR A 76 38.81 14.42 -15.80
N ARG A 77 40.06 14.25 -16.20
CA ARG A 77 41.17 13.85 -15.32
C ARG A 77 42.39 14.68 -15.64
N PRO A 78 43.43 14.71 -14.77
CA PRO A 78 44.63 15.53 -14.99
C PRO A 78 45.35 15.24 -16.31
N THR A 79 45.29 13.99 -16.75
CA THR A 79 45.90 13.55 -18.02
C THR A 79 44.89 12.74 -18.84
N GLY A 80 44.81 13.00 -20.14
CA GLY A 80 43.92 12.30 -21.05
C GLY A 80 42.77 13.16 -21.56
N GLU A 81 42.00 12.59 -22.48
CA GLU A 81 40.88 13.29 -23.09
C GLU A 81 39.65 13.34 -22.19
N PRO A 82 38.93 14.47 -22.18
CA PRO A 82 37.66 14.56 -21.45
C PRO A 82 36.59 13.67 -22.11
N ARG A 83 35.65 13.22 -21.28
CA ARG A 83 34.46 12.50 -21.75
C ARG A 83 33.22 13.36 -21.56
N ARG A 84 32.39 13.37 -22.59
CA ARG A 84 31.10 14.10 -22.62
C ARG A 84 29.95 13.13 -22.81
N LEU A 85 28.85 13.39 -22.16
CA LEU A 85 27.60 12.66 -22.34
C LEU A 85 26.45 13.67 -22.34
N SER A 86 25.65 13.68 -23.39
CA SER A 86 24.37 14.39 -23.44
C SER A 86 23.27 13.38 -23.10
N LEU A 87 22.56 13.62 -22.01
CA LEU A 87 21.49 12.77 -21.50
C LEU A 87 20.14 13.44 -21.73
N PRO A 88 19.43 13.13 -22.81
CA PRO A 88 18.11 13.69 -23.07
C PRO A 88 17.09 13.08 -22.09
N ILE A 89 16.15 13.91 -21.64
CA ILE A 89 15.01 13.50 -20.82
C ILE A 89 13.71 14.01 -21.45
N ARG A 90 12.58 13.52 -20.96
CA ARG A 90 11.27 14.06 -21.29
C ARG A 90 10.70 14.76 -20.06
N LEU A 91 10.10 15.91 -20.27
CA LEU A 91 9.35 16.62 -19.25
C LEU A 91 7.85 16.35 -19.44
N PRO A 92 7.05 16.35 -18.37
CA PRO A 92 5.60 16.29 -18.51
C PRO A 92 5.12 17.38 -19.46
N ALA A 93 4.11 17.05 -20.24
CA ALA A 93 3.47 18.06 -21.08
C ALA A 93 3.07 19.27 -20.23
N GLU A 94 3.31 20.46 -20.75
CA GLU A 94 2.87 21.68 -20.08
C GLU A 94 1.34 21.65 -19.99
N ARG A 95 0.83 21.96 -18.82
CA ARG A 95 -0.62 22.10 -18.66
C ARG A 95 -1.05 23.35 -19.41
N VAL A 96 -1.48 23.16 -20.64
CA VAL A 96 -2.08 24.25 -21.40
C VAL A 96 -3.37 24.67 -20.69
N PRO A 97 -3.58 25.96 -20.43
CA PRO A 97 -4.87 26.46 -19.96
C PRO A 97 -5.99 25.99 -20.89
N VAL A 98 -7.16 25.74 -20.32
CA VAL A 98 -8.32 25.41 -21.15
C VAL A 98 -8.72 26.65 -21.94
N ASP A 99 -8.93 26.48 -23.25
CA ASP A 99 -9.29 27.59 -24.14
C ASP A 99 -10.66 28.18 -23.75
N ALA A 100 -10.66 29.46 -23.37
CA ALA A 100 -11.86 30.19 -22.98
C ALA A 100 -12.68 30.71 -24.16
N SER A 101 -12.12 30.71 -25.36
CA SER A 101 -12.79 31.23 -26.60
C SER A 101 -13.60 30.16 -27.31
N ARG A 102 -13.40 28.87 -26.99
CA ARG A 102 -13.91 27.75 -27.77
C ARG A 102 -14.44 26.61 -26.86
N ALA A 103 -15.61 26.06 -27.20
CA ALA A 103 -16.11 24.82 -26.57
C ALA A 103 -15.09 23.68 -26.72
N PRO A 104 -15.02 22.78 -25.71
CA PRO A 104 -15.96 22.56 -24.62
C PRO A 104 -15.77 23.40 -23.36
N TYR A 105 -14.85 24.38 -23.27
CA TYR A 105 -14.53 25.22 -22.11
C TYR A 105 -14.07 24.46 -20.86
N PHE A 106 -13.78 23.19 -20.98
CA PHE A 106 -13.24 22.33 -19.91
C PHE A 106 -12.37 21.22 -20.47
N ASP A 107 -11.45 20.72 -19.63
CA ASP A 107 -10.67 19.54 -19.94
C ASP A 107 -11.53 18.28 -19.72
N THR A 108 -11.92 17.64 -20.82
CA THR A 108 -12.79 16.46 -20.80
C THR A 108 -12.18 15.26 -20.07
N THR A 109 -10.86 15.22 -19.92
CA THR A 109 -10.13 14.15 -19.23
C THR A 109 -10.04 14.37 -17.71
N SER A 110 -10.34 15.59 -17.26
CA SER A 110 -10.24 16.02 -15.86
C SER A 110 -11.47 15.70 -15.02
N VAL A 111 -12.58 15.29 -15.65
CA VAL A 111 -13.85 15.05 -14.94
C VAL A 111 -13.74 13.87 -13.99
N GLN A 112 -14.09 14.10 -12.73
CA GLN A 112 -14.18 13.09 -11.67
C GLN A 112 -15.58 13.10 -11.06
N PRO A 113 -16.07 11.97 -10.53
CA PRO A 113 -15.45 10.66 -10.49
C PRO A 113 -15.47 9.95 -11.85
N ARG A 114 -14.53 9.05 -12.04
CA ARG A 114 -14.56 8.10 -13.16
C ARG A 114 -15.52 6.94 -12.86
N ALA A 115 -15.87 6.17 -13.89
CA ALA A 115 -16.70 4.97 -13.73
C ALA A 115 -16.05 3.93 -12.81
N GLY A 116 -16.88 3.03 -12.24
CA GLY A 116 -16.42 1.89 -11.45
C GLY A 116 -16.31 2.14 -9.95
N LEU A 117 -16.91 3.21 -9.44
CA LEU A 117 -17.03 3.44 -7.99
C LEU A 117 -18.26 2.73 -7.42
N ALA A 118 -18.10 2.16 -6.21
CA ALA A 118 -19.19 1.79 -5.33
C ALA A 118 -18.91 2.34 -3.93
N MET A 119 -19.90 2.98 -3.30
CA MET A 119 -19.77 3.66 -2.02
C MET A 119 -21.05 3.54 -1.20
N ARG A 120 -20.98 3.66 0.13
CA ARG A 120 -22.19 3.79 0.96
C ARG A 120 -22.93 5.10 0.66
N ALA A 121 -24.24 5.14 0.94
CA ALA A 121 -25.14 6.22 0.50
C ALA A 121 -24.72 7.63 0.92
N ASP A 122 -24.18 7.78 2.12
CA ASP A 122 -23.84 9.08 2.70
C ASP A 122 -22.35 9.42 2.64
N GLU A 123 -21.54 8.55 2.03
CA GLU A 123 -20.13 8.83 1.87
C GLU A 123 -19.90 10.00 0.92
N PRO A 124 -18.99 10.93 1.29
CA PRO A 124 -18.69 12.06 0.46
C PRO A 124 -17.94 11.63 -0.81
N VAL A 125 -18.41 12.08 -1.95
CA VAL A 125 -17.73 11.96 -3.22
C VAL A 125 -17.43 13.34 -3.80
N ARG A 126 -16.19 13.55 -4.20
CA ARG A 126 -15.77 14.80 -4.83
C ARG A 126 -16.03 14.73 -6.34
N VAL A 127 -16.94 15.59 -6.80
CA VAL A 127 -17.09 15.88 -8.23
C VAL A 127 -16.16 17.02 -8.57
N SER A 128 -15.34 16.89 -9.61
CA SER A 128 -14.44 17.94 -10.03
C SER A 128 -14.21 17.96 -11.54
N VAL A 129 -13.89 19.15 -12.06
CA VAL A 129 -13.58 19.40 -13.47
C VAL A 129 -12.64 20.58 -13.59
N ARG A 130 -11.71 20.54 -14.54
CA ARG A 130 -10.85 21.69 -14.89
C ARG A 130 -11.53 22.54 -15.97
N LEU A 131 -11.75 23.81 -15.64
CA LEU A 131 -12.48 24.76 -16.47
C LEU A 131 -11.57 25.78 -17.13
N ALA A 132 -12.02 26.34 -18.24
CA ALA A 132 -11.47 27.58 -18.81
C ALA A 132 -11.71 28.78 -17.86
N ALA A 133 -10.87 29.80 -17.98
CA ALA A 133 -11.04 31.04 -17.22
C ALA A 133 -12.42 31.66 -17.51
N GLY A 134 -13.16 32.01 -16.43
CA GLY A 134 -14.51 32.56 -16.50
C GLY A 134 -15.62 31.56 -16.84
N ALA A 135 -15.32 30.29 -17.11
CA ALA A 135 -16.32 29.25 -17.28
C ALA A 135 -16.86 28.78 -15.94
N ARG A 136 -18.09 28.28 -15.92
CA ARG A 136 -18.75 27.72 -14.72
C ARG A 136 -19.29 26.34 -15.02
N ALA A 137 -19.42 25.52 -13.97
CA ALA A 137 -19.95 24.17 -14.08
C ALA A 137 -21.09 23.93 -13.08
N GLU A 138 -22.09 23.25 -13.53
CA GLU A 138 -23.26 22.83 -12.75
C GLU A 138 -23.49 21.34 -12.92
N LEU A 139 -23.78 20.67 -11.81
CA LEU A 139 -24.12 19.26 -11.77
C LEU A 139 -25.64 19.11 -11.62
N ARG A 140 -26.22 18.27 -12.45
CA ARG A 140 -27.64 17.84 -12.36
C ARG A 140 -27.66 16.34 -12.11
N PRO A 141 -27.98 15.91 -10.87
CA PRO A 141 -28.15 14.50 -10.57
C PRO A 141 -29.21 13.86 -11.46
N GLY A 142 -28.94 12.64 -11.88
CA GLY A 142 -29.90 11.85 -12.69
C GLY A 142 -31.10 11.41 -11.85
N ALA A 143 -32.28 11.42 -12.45
CA ALA A 143 -33.49 10.89 -11.84
C ALA A 143 -33.58 9.39 -12.11
N CYS A 144 -33.80 8.59 -11.07
CA CYS A 144 -34.20 7.20 -11.21
C CYS A 144 -35.27 6.84 -10.15
N ALA A 145 -36.30 6.10 -10.58
CA ALA A 145 -37.47 5.80 -9.77
C ALA A 145 -37.18 5.00 -8.48
N ALA A 146 -36.04 4.35 -8.38
CA ALA A 146 -35.69 3.43 -7.28
C ALA A 146 -34.73 3.99 -6.23
N ALA A 147 -34.11 5.15 -6.47
CA ALA A 147 -32.92 5.51 -5.68
C ALA A 147 -33.13 6.62 -4.64
N MET A 148 -34.23 7.40 -4.71
CA MET A 148 -34.46 8.49 -3.74
C MET A 148 -35.93 8.84 -3.59
N PRO A 149 -36.41 9.13 -2.36
CA PRO A 149 -37.68 9.78 -2.16
C PRO A 149 -37.75 11.11 -2.92
N PRO A 150 -38.89 11.51 -3.50
CA PRO A 150 -39.02 12.76 -4.26
C PRO A 150 -38.57 14.02 -3.52
N ALA A 151 -38.64 14.01 -2.20
CA ALA A 151 -38.23 15.13 -1.33
C ALA A 151 -36.72 15.34 -1.27
N VAL A 152 -35.88 14.45 -1.79
CA VAL A 152 -34.39 14.49 -1.67
C VAL A 152 -33.72 14.78 -3.02
N GLN A 153 -34.48 14.83 -4.13
CA GLN A 153 -33.94 15.24 -5.42
C GLN A 153 -33.72 16.75 -5.44
N PRO A 154 -32.47 17.24 -5.61
CA PRO A 154 -32.28 18.68 -5.74
C PRO A 154 -32.91 19.17 -7.02
N ALA A 155 -34.00 19.94 -6.89
CA ALA A 155 -34.69 20.62 -8.01
C ALA A 155 -33.76 21.64 -8.69
N THR A 156 -32.72 22.07 -8.00
CA THR A 156 -31.79 23.10 -8.46
C THR A 156 -30.43 22.46 -8.82
N PRO A 157 -29.82 22.89 -9.94
CA PRO A 157 -28.47 22.47 -10.29
C PRO A 157 -27.45 22.77 -9.18
N ILE A 158 -26.53 21.86 -8.93
CA ILE A 158 -25.48 22.00 -7.94
C ILE A 158 -24.29 22.67 -8.58
N ARG A 159 -23.96 23.89 -8.16
CA ARG A 159 -22.80 24.61 -8.70
C ARG A 159 -21.49 24.05 -8.13
N LEU A 160 -20.52 23.76 -9.02
CA LEU A 160 -19.14 23.47 -8.64
C LEU A 160 -18.38 24.81 -8.42
N GLN A 161 -17.56 24.85 -7.39
CA GLN A 161 -16.80 26.05 -7.02
C GLN A 161 -15.30 25.84 -7.26
N ALA A 162 -14.65 26.81 -7.87
CA ALA A 162 -13.20 26.88 -7.96
C ALA A 162 -12.68 27.78 -6.81
N ALA A 163 -11.57 27.38 -6.19
CA ALA A 163 -10.83 28.29 -5.31
C ALA A 163 -10.22 29.43 -6.15
N GLU A 164 -9.98 30.59 -5.55
CA GLU A 164 -9.35 31.72 -6.22
C GLU A 164 -8.03 31.31 -6.87
N GLY A 165 -7.84 31.67 -8.12
CA GLY A 165 -6.66 31.29 -8.93
C GLY A 165 -6.60 29.80 -9.35
N SER A 166 -7.63 29.00 -9.07
CA SER A 166 -7.69 27.58 -9.48
C SER A 166 -8.55 27.39 -10.71
N GLU A 167 -8.04 26.67 -11.69
CA GLU A 167 -8.81 26.18 -12.83
C GLU A 167 -9.74 24.99 -12.46
N VAL A 168 -9.59 24.39 -11.27
CA VAL A 168 -10.36 23.22 -10.86
C VAL A 168 -11.56 23.62 -10.03
N ALA A 169 -12.75 23.50 -10.62
CA ALA A 169 -14.01 23.60 -9.91
C ALA A 169 -14.38 22.23 -9.30
N SER A 170 -14.81 22.22 -8.04
CA SER A 170 -15.20 21.00 -7.36
C SER A 170 -16.32 21.18 -6.34
N ARG A 171 -16.96 20.06 -5.98
CA ARG A 171 -17.94 19.99 -4.90
C ARG A 171 -17.92 18.58 -4.29
N GLU A 172 -17.99 18.51 -2.97
CA GLU A 172 -18.25 17.26 -2.27
C GLU A 172 -19.74 17.06 -2.07
N LEU A 173 -20.21 15.86 -2.36
CA LEU A 173 -21.62 15.49 -2.34
C LEU A 173 -21.79 14.08 -1.75
N PRO A 174 -22.90 13.81 -1.05
CA PRO A 174 -23.23 12.42 -0.68
C PRO A 174 -23.36 11.54 -1.92
N SER A 175 -22.77 10.37 -1.91
CA SER A 175 -22.74 9.45 -3.08
C SER A 175 -24.13 9.08 -3.57
N ARG A 176 -25.16 9.06 -2.67
CA ARG A 176 -26.55 8.80 -3.04
C ARG A 176 -27.08 9.73 -4.13
N LEU A 177 -26.57 10.97 -4.23
CA LEU A 177 -26.98 11.90 -5.28
C LEU A 177 -26.50 11.49 -6.67
N LEU A 178 -25.56 10.56 -6.76
CA LEU A 178 -24.97 10.08 -8.01
C LEU A 178 -25.34 8.62 -8.32
N ARG A 179 -26.31 8.03 -7.61
CA ARG A 179 -26.78 6.64 -7.86
C ARG A 179 -27.26 6.42 -9.29
N CYS A 180 -27.87 7.44 -9.87
CA CYS A 180 -28.40 7.42 -11.24
C CYS A 180 -27.49 8.17 -12.22
N GLY A 181 -26.22 8.35 -11.84
CA GLY A 181 -25.34 9.24 -12.56
C GLY A 181 -25.72 10.70 -12.39
N ALA A 182 -25.13 11.53 -13.19
CA ALA A 182 -25.40 12.95 -13.25
C ALA A 182 -25.06 13.51 -14.63
N THR A 183 -25.55 14.70 -14.93
CA THR A 183 -25.09 15.49 -16.07
C THR A 183 -24.31 16.69 -15.59
N LEU A 184 -23.06 16.81 -16.02
CA LEU A 184 -22.24 17.99 -15.83
C LEU A 184 -22.50 18.96 -16.99
N ALA A 185 -23.07 20.12 -16.70
CA ALA A 185 -23.25 21.21 -17.66
C ALA A 185 -22.15 22.24 -17.45
N VAL A 186 -21.40 22.58 -18.49
CA VAL A 186 -20.38 23.62 -18.49
C VAL A 186 -20.80 24.78 -19.35
N PHE A 187 -20.69 25.98 -18.81
CA PHE A 187 -21.06 27.25 -19.46
C PHE A 187 -19.78 28.08 -19.67
N GLY A 188 -19.64 28.61 -20.86
CA GLY A 188 -18.59 29.56 -21.21
C GLY A 188 -18.85 30.95 -20.64
N VAL A 189 -17.99 31.89 -20.99
CA VAL A 189 -18.17 33.29 -20.65
C VAL A 189 -19.41 33.84 -21.35
N GLY A 190 -20.32 34.49 -20.58
CA GLY A 190 -21.57 35.06 -21.11
C GLY A 190 -22.75 34.09 -21.18
N ASP A 191 -22.77 33.06 -20.31
CA ASP A 191 -23.87 32.10 -20.14
C ASP A 191 -24.25 31.25 -21.39
N THR A 192 -23.41 31.22 -22.37
CA THR A 192 -23.58 30.27 -23.48
C THR A 192 -23.45 28.84 -22.98
N VAL A 193 -24.52 28.07 -23.10
CA VAL A 193 -24.49 26.62 -22.79
C VAL A 193 -23.53 25.96 -23.73
N ALA A 194 -22.48 25.44 -23.17
CA ALA A 194 -21.47 24.86 -23.99
C ALA A 194 -21.63 23.39 -24.22
N VAL A 195 -21.48 22.58 -23.20
CA VAL A 195 -21.41 21.13 -23.36
C VAL A 195 -21.92 20.44 -22.10
N THR A 196 -22.70 19.39 -22.31
CA THR A 196 -23.09 18.48 -21.25
C THR A 196 -22.27 17.19 -21.35
N ARG A 197 -21.80 16.70 -20.20
CA ARG A 197 -21.09 15.42 -20.09
C ARG A 197 -21.75 14.55 -19.04
N PRO A 198 -22.02 13.28 -19.35
CA PRO A 198 -22.52 12.34 -18.35
C PRO A 198 -21.40 12.01 -17.35
N ILE A 199 -21.78 11.95 -16.07
CA ILE A 199 -21.02 11.36 -14.98
C ILE A 199 -21.63 10.00 -14.68
N ALA A 200 -20.79 8.98 -14.62
CA ALA A 200 -21.23 7.61 -14.38
C ALA A 200 -21.94 7.47 -13.03
N ALA A 201 -22.91 6.59 -12.98
CA ALA A 201 -23.57 6.21 -11.74
C ALA A 201 -22.56 5.60 -10.77
N ILE A 202 -22.69 5.94 -9.48
CA ILE A 202 -21.95 5.32 -8.39
C ILE A 202 -22.82 4.19 -7.84
N ALA A 203 -22.30 2.96 -7.87
CA ALA A 203 -23.01 1.81 -7.34
C ALA A 203 -23.17 1.91 -5.81
N ASP A 204 -24.20 1.24 -5.30
CA ASP A 204 -24.41 1.13 -3.87
C ASP A 204 -23.40 0.15 -3.26
N GLY A 205 -22.54 0.64 -2.36
CA GLY A 205 -21.57 -0.17 -1.66
C GLY A 205 -22.22 -1.27 -0.82
N ASP A 206 -23.34 -0.97 -0.19
CA ASP A 206 -24.07 -1.94 0.64
C ASP A 206 -24.76 -3.04 -0.18
N SER A 207 -24.98 -2.83 -1.47
CA SER A 207 -25.53 -3.83 -2.39
C SER A 207 -24.50 -4.83 -2.92
N LEU A 208 -23.20 -4.63 -2.66
CA LEU A 208 -22.14 -5.52 -3.14
C LEU A 208 -22.19 -6.91 -2.48
N GLY A 209 -22.85 -7.04 -1.33
CA GLY A 209 -23.08 -8.30 -0.65
C GLY A 209 -21.85 -8.86 0.07
N LEU A 210 -21.84 -10.19 0.22
CA LEU A 210 -20.74 -10.89 0.88
C LEU A 210 -19.68 -11.34 -0.11
N VAL A 211 -18.43 -11.26 0.33
CA VAL A 211 -17.28 -11.74 -0.42
C VAL A 211 -16.44 -12.70 0.44
N ARG A 212 -15.83 -13.68 -0.21
CA ARG A 212 -14.78 -14.48 0.38
C ARG A 212 -13.44 -13.86 0.03
N VAL A 213 -12.63 -13.59 1.05
CA VAL A 213 -11.28 -13.02 0.90
C VAL A 213 -10.27 -14.16 0.83
N GLY A 214 -9.56 -14.25 -0.28
CA GLY A 214 -8.63 -15.36 -0.57
C GLY A 214 -9.32 -16.70 -0.79
N VAL A 215 -8.56 -17.68 -1.26
CA VAL A 215 -8.98 -19.06 -1.36
C VAL A 215 -8.58 -19.78 -0.08
N ALA A 216 -9.51 -20.52 0.52
CA ALA A 216 -9.18 -21.31 1.71
C ALA A 216 -8.09 -22.34 1.35
N SER A 217 -6.91 -22.17 1.96
CA SER A 217 -5.73 -23.00 1.74
C SER A 217 -5.45 -23.86 2.96
N SER A 218 -4.82 -24.99 2.77
CA SER A 218 -4.19 -25.77 3.83
C SER A 218 -2.87 -25.15 4.31
N ASP A 219 -2.31 -24.22 3.54
CA ASP A 219 -1.13 -23.45 3.93
C ASP A 219 -1.53 -22.40 4.97
N SER A 220 -1.13 -22.66 6.20
CA SER A 220 -1.44 -21.82 7.34
C SER A 220 -0.62 -20.52 7.39
N ASP A 221 0.33 -20.32 6.48
CA ASP A 221 1.16 -19.13 6.40
C ASP A 221 0.67 -18.14 5.33
N GLU A 222 -0.23 -18.58 4.45
CA GLU A 222 -0.84 -17.72 3.47
C GLU A 222 -1.74 -16.68 4.13
N VAL A 223 -1.61 -15.41 3.69
CA VAL A 223 -2.43 -14.29 4.18
C VAL A 223 -2.81 -13.37 3.02
N VAL A 224 -3.97 -12.75 3.12
CA VAL A 224 -4.36 -11.65 2.23
C VAL A 224 -4.10 -10.32 2.93
N ILE A 225 -3.31 -9.46 2.28
CA ILE A 225 -3.00 -8.14 2.82
C ILE A 225 -4.16 -7.18 2.63
N ALA A 226 -4.42 -6.37 3.66
CA ALA A 226 -5.43 -5.33 3.62
C ALA A 226 -4.85 -3.97 4.04
N ARG A 227 -5.42 -2.89 3.49
CA ARG A 227 -4.91 -1.52 3.54
C ARG A 227 -5.95 -0.57 4.11
N PRO A 228 -5.56 0.52 4.79
CA PRO A 228 -6.50 1.52 5.29
C PRO A 228 -7.16 2.33 4.16
N VAL A 229 -6.47 2.48 3.03
CA VAL A 229 -6.96 3.16 1.82
C VAL A 229 -6.57 2.36 0.58
N ALA A 230 -7.32 2.51 -0.50
CA ALA A 230 -7.00 1.87 -1.78
C ALA A 230 -5.58 2.26 -2.25
N GLY A 231 -4.73 1.28 -2.56
CA GLY A 231 -3.35 1.49 -2.97
C GLY A 231 -2.38 1.94 -1.86
N GLY A 232 -2.83 2.02 -0.61
CA GLY A 232 -2.00 2.39 0.54
C GLY A 232 -1.09 1.28 1.05
N THR A 233 -0.33 1.58 2.11
CA THR A 233 0.51 0.59 2.80
C THR A 233 -0.37 -0.42 3.54
N TYR A 234 -0.01 -1.70 3.51
CA TYR A 234 -0.72 -2.76 4.21
C TYR A 234 -0.61 -2.60 5.73
N LYS A 235 -1.67 -3.03 6.44
CA LYS A 235 -1.72 -2.96 7.91
C LYS A 235 -2.39 -4.19 8.54
N TRP A 236 -3.25 -4.89 7.82
CA TRP A 236 -3.94 -6.09 8.29
C TRP A 236 -3.60 -7.29 7.42
N PHE A 237 -3.66 -8.47 8.05
CA PHE A 237 -3.45 -9.75 7.41
C PHE A 237 -4.70 -10.59 7.64
N ILE A 238 -5.41 -10.92 6.56
CA ILE A 238 -6.66 -11.68 6.62
C ILE A 238 -6.36 -13.13 6.29
N ILE A 239 -6.86 -14.05 7.10
CA ILE A 239 -6.75 -15.49 6.85
C ILE A 239 -7.57 -15.83 5.60
N PRO A 240 -6.99 -16.50 4.58
CA PRO A 240 -7.71 -16.89 3.37
C PRO A 240 -8.96 -17.71 3.67
N GLY A 241 -10.05 -17.40 2.95
CA GLY A 241 -11.37 -17.99 3.18
C GLY A 241 -12.25 -17.24 4.18
N THR A 242 -11.78 -16.13 4.76
CA THR A 242 -12.60 -15.25 5.59
C THR A 242 -13.72 -14.64 4.75
N VAL A 243 -14.95 -14.69 5.25
CA VAL A 243 -16.13 -14.09 4.60
C VAL A 243 -16.43 -12.75 5.25
N LEU A 244 -16.48 -11.69 4.46
CA LEU A 244 -16.72 -10.32 4.90
C LEU A 244 -17.79 -9.65 4.02
N ARG A 245 -18.37 -8.55 4.48
CA ARG A 245 -19.25 -7.70 3.69
C ARG A 245 -18.42 -6.76 2.84
N ALA A 246 -18.65 -6.73 1.54
CA ALA A 246 -18.11 -5.67 0.69
C ALA A 246 -18.95 -4.39 0.87
N THR A 247 -18.28 -3.24 1.00
CA THR A 247 -18.89 -1.94 1.31
C THR A 247 -18.48 -0.85 0.33
N GLY A 248 -17.58 -1.17 -0.62
CA GLY A 248 -17.15 -0.23 -1.63
C GLY A 248 -16.23 -0.84 -2.67
N ARG A 249 -16.05 -0.11 -3.77
CA ARG A 249 -15.10 -0.46 -4.84
C ARG A 249 -14.49 0.80 -5.42
N GLN A 250 -13.18 0.72 -5.71
CA GLN A 250 -12.45 1.79 -6.39
C GLN A 250 -11.37 1.17 -7.30
N GLY A 251 -11.61 1.17 -8.60
CA GLY A 251 -10.72 0.49 -9.56
C GLY A 251 -10.55 -0.99 -9.22
N ASP A 252 -9.30 -1.41 -9.04
CA ASP A 252 -8.93 -2.79 -8.70
C ASP A 252 -8.89 -3.07 -7.19
N ALA A 253 -9.50 -2.22 -6.37
CA ALA A 253 -9.62 -2.41 -4.94
C ALA A 253 -11.07 -2.57 -4.50
N VAL A 254 -11.32 -3.51 -3.58
CA VAL A 254 -12.62 -3.75 -2.93
C VAL A 254 -12.48 -3.40 -1.45
N ARG A 255 -13.42 -2.61 -0.94
CA ARG A 255 -13.50 -2.31 0.47
C ARG A 255 -14.34 -3.36 1.17
N VAL A 256 -13.85 -3.87 2.28
CA VAL A 256 -14.51 -4.87 3.09
C VAL A 256 -14.59 -4.42 4.54
N GLU A 257 -15.72 -4.71 5.18
CA GLU A 257 -15.98 -4.40 6.58
C GLU A 257 -15.38 -5.49 7.46
N LEU A 258 -14.44 -5.12 8.35
CA LEU A 258 -13.90 -6.00 9.36
C LEU A 258 -14.84 -6.08 10.58
N ASP A 259 -15.37 -4.94 10.98
CA ASP A 259 -16.37 -4.76 12.03
C ASP A 259 -17.20 -3.48 11.75
N ALA A 260 -18.21 -3.20 12.56
CA ALA A 260 -19.14 -2.07 12.39
C ALA A 260 -18.47 -0.68 12.38
N GLY A 261 -17.20 -0.56 12.72
CA GLY A 261 -16.45 0.71 12.74
C GLY A 261 -15.17 0.70 11.92
N LEU A 262 -14.86 -0.38 11.20
CA LEU A 262 -13.60 -0.53 10.49
C LEU A 262 -13.76 -1.19 9.12
N ASP A 263 -13.57 -0.40 8.10
CA ASP A 263 -13.43 -0.86 6.72
C ASP A 263 -11.95 -0.87 6.30
N VAL A 264 -11.58 -1.84 5.48
CA VAL A 264 -10.24 -1.94 4.88
C VAL A 264 -10.35 -2.28 3.40
N TRP A 265 -9.27 -2.05 2.66
CA TRP A 265 -9.20 -2.30 1.23
C TRP A 265 -8.33 -3.52 0.93
N VAL A 266 -8.83 -4.39 0.06
CA VAL A 266 -8.13 -5.56 -0.48
C VAL A 266 -8.12 -5.49 -2.01
N ASP A 267 -7.18 -6.19 -2.64
CA ASP A 267 -7.11 -6.25 -4.10
C ASP A 267 -8.32 -7.03 -4.64
N ALA A 268 -8.94 -6.56 -5.71
CA ALA A 268 -10.13 -7.19 -6.30
C ALA A 268 -9.87 -8.64 -6.74
N GLY A 269 -8.65 -8.95 -7.18
CA GLY A 269 -8.23 -10.32 -7.51
C GLY A 269 -8.16 -11.27 -6.31
N ALA A 270 -8.13 -10.72 -5.09
CA ALA A 270 -8.11 -11.52 -3.86
C ALA A 270 -9.51 -11.78 -3.29
N VAL A 271 -10.60 -11.37 -3.96
CA VAL A 271 -11.96 -11.57 -3.47
C VAL A 271 -12.83 -12.34 -4.47
N THR A 272 -13.72 -13.15 -3.94
CA THR A 272 -14.76 -13.87 -4.71
C THR A 272 -16.12 -13.48 -4.17
N ASN A 273 -17.00 -12.98 -5.04
CA ASN A 273 -18.39 -12.68 -4.67
C ASN A 273 -19.13 -13.96 -4.29
N LEU A 274 -19.91 -13.89 -3.24
CA LEU A 274 -20.77 -14.98 -2.80
C LEU A 274 -22.21 -14.77 -3.31
N SER A 275 -22.99 -15.88 -3.35
CA SER A 275 -24.40 -15.81 -3.70
C SER A 275 -25.16 -14.87 -2.75
N SER A 276 -26.14 -14.15 -3.28
CA SER A 276 -27.05 -13.31 -2.48
C SER A 276 -27.85 -14.10 -1.43
N SER A 277 -27.96 -15.41 -1.60
CA SER A 277 -28.55 -16.32 -0.60
C SER A 277 -27.63 -16.67 0.54
N THR A 278 -26.34 -16.31 0.48
CA THR A 278 -25.38 -16.56 1.56
C THR A 278 -25.65 -15.63 2.73
N SER A 279 -25.82 -16.20 3.92
CA SER A 279 -25.94 -15.42 5.15
C SER A 279 -24.57 -15.02 5.70
N ALA A 280 -24.50 -13.84 6.31
CA ALA A 280 -23.29 -13.39 6.99
C ALA A 280 -22.96 -14.37 8.15
N PRO A 281 -21.70 -14.83 8.27
CA PRO A 281 -21.33 -15.75 9.33
C PRO A 281 -21.39 -15.04 10.69
N ARG A 282 -22.06 -15.67 11.65
CA ARG A 282 -22.04 -15.24 13.05
C ARG A 282 -20.81 -15.85 13.72
N ARG A 283 -19.95 -15.02 14.26
CA ARG A 283 -18.72 -15.45 14.95
C ARG A 283 -18.87 -15.22 16.45
N VAL A 284 -18.80 -16.29 17.19
CA VAL A 284 -18.88 -16.25 18.67
C VAL A 284 -17.73 -17.10 19.21
N VAL A 285 -16.99 -16.57 20.17
CA VAL A 285 -15.98 -17.31 20.92
C VAL A 285 -16.58 -17.68 22.27
N SER A 286 -16.77 -18.98 22.54
CA SER A 286 -17.33 -19.47 23.82
C SER A 286 -16.23 -19.82 24.78
N ASN A 287 -15.45 -20.85 24.51
CA ASN A 287 -14.39 -21.33 25.40
C ASN A 287 -13.03 -21.09 24.76
N VAL A 288 -12.06 -20.72 25.57
CA VAL A 288 -10.69 -20.53 25.15
C VAL A 288 -9.80 -21.57 25.82
N ARG A 289 -8.94 -22.21 25.02
CA ARG A 289 -7.98 -23.19 25.56
C ARG A 289 -6.57 -22.68 25.39
N VAL A 290 -5.82 -22.70 26.47
CA VAL A 290 -4.38 -22.44 26.49
C VAL A 290 -3.66 -23.80 26.47
N VAL A 291 -3.04 -24.11 25.32
CA VAL A 291 -2.47 -25.43 25.04
C VAL A 291 -0.96 -25.32 24.89
N PRO A 292 -0.16 -25.72 25.89
CA PRO A 292 1.29 -25.72 25.78
C PRO A 292 1.78 -26.77 24.78
N GLY A 293 2.74 -26.36 23.92
CA GLY A 293 3.49 -27.22 23.04
C GLY A 293 5.01 -27.09 23.24
N ASP A 294 5.78 -27.83 22.47
CA ASP A 294 7.23 -27.71 22.47
C ASP A 294 7.66 -26.40 21.81
N GLY A 295 8.23 -25.48 22.61
CA GLY A 295 8.67 -24.16 22.17
C GLY A 295 7.56 -23.15 21.88
N PHE A 296 6.28 -23.43 22.19
CA PHE A 296 5.17 -22.52 21.96
C PHE A 296 3.99 -22.75 22.94
N VAL A 297 3.02 -21.84 22.89
CA VAL A 297 1.70 -21.98 23.50
C VAL A 297 0.66 -21.58 22.46
N ASP A 298 -0.34 -22.42 22.25
CA ASP A 298 -1.49 -22.14 21.40
C ASP A 298 -2.66 -21.61 22.24
N LEU A 299 -3.18 -20.45 21.87
CA LEU A 299 -4.48 -19.98 22.28
C LEU A 299 -5.48 -20.46 21.24
N VAL A 300 -6.29 -21.45 21.59
CA VAL A 300 -7.24 -22.09 20.70
C VAL A 300 -8.64 -21.59 20.99
N MET A 301 -9.27 -20.98 19.99
CA MET A 301 -10.58 -20.35 20.05
C MET A 301 -11.53 -20.99 19.03
N PRO A 302 -12.33 -21.99 19.43
CA PRO A 302 -13.34 -22.56 18.56
C PRO A 302 -14.35 -21.50 18.12
N MET A 303 -14.65 -21.47 16.83
CA MET A 303 -15.69 -20.60 16.26
C MET A 303 -16.15 -21.10 14.89
N SER A 304 -17.32 -20.68 14.47
CA SER A 304 -17.96 -21.19 13.24
C SER A 304 -17.37 -20.66 11.94
N ALA A 305 -16.63 -19.56 11.99
CA ALA A 305 -16.05 -18.95 10.77
C ALA A 305 -14.79 -18.15 11.10
N ARG A 306 -13.91 -18.03 10.10
CA ARG A 306 -12.65 -17.30 10.22
C ARG A 306 -12.88 -15.81 10.53
N PRO A 307 -12.22 -15.25 11.58
CA PRO A 307 -12.31 -13.84 11.92
C PRO A 307 -11.28 -13.01 11.15
N ALA A 308 -11.53 -11.72 11.01
CA ALA A 308 -10.46 -10.75 10.88
C ALA A 308 -9.84 -10.47 12.25
N TYR A 309 -8.54 -10.22 12.32
CA TYR A 309 -7.85 -10.09 13.59
C TYR A 309 -6.71 -9.08 13.55
N ARG A 310 -6.30 -8.65 14.73
CA ARG A 310 -5.07 -7.87 14.95
C ARG A 310 -4.38 -8.35 16.22
N VAL A 311 -3.07 -8.49 16.17
CA VAL A 311 -2.23 -8.82 17.31
C VAL A 311 -1.26 -7.67 17.56
N GLU A 312 -1.23 -7.20 18.79
CA GLU A 312 -0.31 -6.16 19.25
C GLU A 312 0.43 -6.69 20.48
N SER A 313 1.72 -6.43 20.57
CA SER A 313 2.53 -6.82 21.72
C SER A 313 3.33 -5.64 22.23
N GLU A 314 3.26 -5.40 23.53
CA GLU A 314 4.02 -4.37 24.23
C GLU A 314 4.56 -4.95 25.54
N GLY A 315 5.89 -5.04 25.63
CA GLY A 315 6.55 -5.69 26.75
C GLY A 315 6.04 -7.12 26.95
N ARG A 316 5.40 -7.37 28.09
CA ARG A 316 4.83 -8.67 28.46
C ARG A 316 3.32 -8.79 28.22
N THR A 317 2.72 -7.83 27.55
CA THR A 317 1.30 -7.84 27.24
C THR A 317 1.08 -8.14 25.77
N VAL A 318 0.19 -9.08 25.47
CA VAL A 318 -0.28 -9.36 24.11
C VAL A 318 -1.76 -9.08 24.05
N ARG A 319 -2.16 -8.25 23.11
CA ARG A 319 -3.54 -7.89 22.84
C ARG A 319 -3.96 -8.49 21.49
N LEU A 320 -4.92 -9.39 21.52
CA LEU A 320 -5.59 -9.95 20.36
C LEU A 320 -6.95 -9.30 20.21
N THR A 321 -7.17 -8.57 19.12
CA THR A 321 -8.48 -8.04 18.73
C THR A 321 -9.04 -8.92 17.61
N LEU A 322 -10.24 -9.46 17.83
CA LEU A 322 -11.02 -10.19 16.83
C LEU A 322 -12.15 -9.27 16.34
N HIS A 323 -12.16 -8.96 15.06
CA HIS A 323 -13.12 -8.06 14.42
C HIS A 323 -14.35 -8.81 13.93
N GLY A 324 -15.55 -8.23 14.13
CA GLY A 324 -16.82 -8.83 13.77
C GLY A 324 -17.09 -10.13 14.57
N VAL A 325 -16.67 -10.15 15.84
CA VAL A 325 -16.74 -11.32 16.73
C VAL A 325 -17.33 -10.91 18.07
N THR A 326 -18.27 -11.71 18.54
CA THR A 326 -18.81 -11.61 19.91
C THR A 326 -18.01 -12.53 20.82
N GLY A 327 -17.41 -11.98 21.85
CA GLY A 327 -16.86 -12.75 22.96
C GLY A 327 -18.00 -13.22 23.87
N ASN A 328 -18.04 -14.50 24.17
CA ASN A 328 -18.93 -15.12 25.14
C ASN A 328 -18.16 -16.23 25.88
N THR A 329 -16.98 -15.87 26.37
CA THR A 329 -16.06 -16.83 26.99
C THR A 329 -16.41 -17.03 28.44
N ASP A 330 -16.98 -18.20 28.74
CA ASP A 330 -17.27 -18.59 30.11
C ASP A 330 -16.03 -19.16 30.81
N ILE A 331 -15.21 -19.91 30.07
CA ILE A 331 -14.08 -20.65 30.62
C ILE A 331 -12.84 -20.41 29.79
N VAL A 332 -11.78 -19.99 30.44
CA VAL A 332 -10.41 -20.08 29.95
C VAL A 332 -9.77 -21.31 30.57
N TRP A 333 -9.55 -22.32 29.73
CA TRP A 333 -9.00 -23.58 30.21
C TRP A 333 -7.51 -23.70 29.93
N PHE A 334 -6.70 -23.66 30.95
CA PHE A 334 -5.28 -24.00 30.88
C PHE A 334 -5.13 -25.51 30.93
N GLN A 335 -4.78 -26.14 29.84
CA GLN A 335 -4.66 -27.60 29.75
C GLN A 335 -3.60 -28.17 30.71
N ARG A 336 -2.54 -27.39 30.93
CA ARG A 336 -1.51 -27.62 31.96
C ARG A 336 -1.00 -26.28 32.45
N ALA A 337 -0.39 -26.24 33.63
CA ALA A 337 0.32 -25.06 34.08
C ALA A 337 1.33 -24.63 33.03
N ASP A 338 1.25 -23.37 32.62
CA ASP A 338 2.11 -22.78 31.61
C ASP A 338 3.01 -21.71 32.21
N SER A 339 4.27 -21.69 31.79
CA SER A 339 5.25 -20.71 32.27
C SER A 339 5.30 -19.45 31.43
N LEU A 340 4.61 -19.38 30.26
CA LEU A 340 4.61 -18.20 29.40
C LEU A 340 3.37 -17.35 29.61
N VAL A 341 2.17 -17.95 29.53
CA VAL A 341 0.90 -17.23 29.70
C VAL A 341 0.49 -17.31 31.16
N ARG A 342 0.53 -16.20 31.88
CA ARG A 342 0.17 -16.09 33.30
C ARG A 342 -1.30 -15.84 33.52
N ASP A 343 -1.87 -14.99 32.68
CA ASP A 343 -3.27 -14.57 32.76
C ASP A 343 -3.82 -14.29 31.37
N LEU A 344 -5.13 -14.47 31.21
CA LEU A 344 -5.90 -14.13 30.06
C LEU A 344 -7.22 -13.52 30.48
N GLN A 345 -7.42 -12.29 30.09
CA GLN A 345 -8.66 -11.54 30.28
C GLN A 345 -9.29 -11.24 28.94
N TRP A 346 -10.60 -11.07 28.89
CA TRP A 346 -11.30 -10.69 27.70
C TRP A 346 -12.40 -9.68 27.96
N THR A 347 -12.75 -8.93 26.92
CA THR A 347 -13.85 -7.96 26.94
C THR A 347 -14.45 -7.83 25.55
N ASN A 348 -15.74 -7.50 25.49
CA ASN A 348 -16.34 -6.99 24.28
C ASN A 348 -16.18 -5.47 24.24
N GLU A 349 -15.64 -4.96 23.17
CA GLU A 349 -15.61 -3.54 22.86
C GLU A 349 -16.72 -3.18 21.87
N ALA A 350 -16.94 -1.88 21.68
CA ALA A 350 -17.86 -1.37 20.67
C ALA A 350 -17.51 -1.94 19.27
N ASN A 351 -18.50 -1.93 18.37
CA ASN A 351 -18.36 -2.36 17.00
C ASN A 351 -18.06 -3.86 16.80
N ASP A 352 -18.64 -4.71 17.65
CA ASP A 352 -18.49 -6.18 17.57
C ASP A 352 -17.01 -6.62 17.60
N ARG A 353 -16.26 -6.11 18.55
CA ARG A 353 -14.86 -6.49 18.80
C ARG A 353 -14.75 -7.31 20.09
N ALA A 354 -14.26 -8.54 19.97
CA ALA A 354 -13.81 -9.30 21.11
C ALA A 354 -12.31 -9.11 21.30
N VAL A 355 -11.91 -8.65 22.47
CA VAL A 355 -10.51 -8.37 22.78
C VAL A 355 -10.03 -9.31 23.87
N TYR A 356 -8.93 -9.99 23.63
CA TYR A 356 -8.27 -10.91 24.55
C TYR A 356 -6.90 -10.33 24.90
N THR A 357 -6.68 -10.07 26.19
CA THR A 357 -5.42 -9.53 26.71
C THR A 357 -4.72 -10.62 27.53
N LEU A 358 -3.51 -10.98 27.05
CA LEU A 358 -2.68 -11.97 27.71
C LEU A 358 -1.55 -11.26 28.47
N GLN A 359 -1.34 -11.68 29.71
CA GLN A 359 -0.15 -11.31 30.49
C GLN A 359 0.86 -12.44 30.42
N LEU A 360 2.04 -12.13 29.95
CA LEU A 360 3.13 -13.09 29.78
C LEU A 360 4.14 -13.02 30.92
N ASP A 361 4.85 -14.11 31.17
CA ASP A 361 5.99 -14.16 32.10
C ASP A 361 7.19 -13.35 31.63
N ARG A 362 7.36 -13.28 30.33
CA ARG A 362 8.46 -12.58 29.63
C ARG A 362 7.97 -11.99 28.34
N GLU A 363 8.79 -11.15 27.71
CA GLU A 363 8.48 -10.59 26.39
C GLU A 363 8.26 -11.68 25.35
N LEU A 364 7.34 -11.41 24.45
CA LEU A 364 6.98 -12.32 23.37
C LEU A 364 8.14 -12.44 22.37
N PHE A 365 8.58 -13.66 22.08
CA PHE A 365 9.58 -13.91 21.05
C PHE A 365 9.02 -13.81 19.63
N GLY A 366 7.76 -14.22 19.46
CA GLY A 366 7.05 -14.15 18.19
C GLY A 366 5.68 -14.80 18.29
N TRP A 367 4.86 -14.52 17.30
CA TRP A 367 3.53 -15.10 17.22
C TRP A 367 3.16 -15.46 15.80
N ARG A 368 2.10 -16.30 15.67
CA ARG A 368 1.47 -16.65 14.41
C ARG A 368 -0.01 -16.89 14.64
N ALA A 369 -0.87 -16.36 13.78
CA ALA A 369 -2.30 -16.64 13.79
C ALA A 369 -2.68 -17.46 12.56
N PHE A 370 -3.50 -18.49 12.75
CA PHE A 370 -3.94 -19.36 11.66
C PHE A 370 -5.27 -20.04 12.01
N TRP A 371 -5.86 -20.65 10.99
CA TRP A 371 -7.07 -21.45 11.14
C TRP A 371 -6.71 -22.94 11.18
N ARG A 372 -7.25 -23.68 12.15
CA ARG A 372 -7.05 -25.12 12.28
C ARG A 372 -8.37 -25.81 12.64
N GLY A 373 -8.87 -26.65 11.71
CA GLY A 373 -10.18 -27.28 11.87
C GLY A 373 -11.31 -26.25 11.95
N ASP A 374 -11.93 -26.16 13.11
CA ASP A 374 -13.02 -25.25 13.48
C ASP A 374 -12.57 -24.16 14.47
N ALA A 375 -11.28 -23.87 14.55
CA ALA A 375 -10.75 -22.92 15.52
C ALA A 375 -9.80 -21.90 14.91
N PHE A 376 -9.90 -20.67 15.38
CA PHE A 376 -8.82 -19.68 15.28
C PHE A 376 -7.75 -20.02 16.31
N VAL A 377 -6.51 -20.04 15.91
CA VAL A 377 -5.36 -20.33 16.76
C VAL A 377 -4.39 -19.17 16.75
N LEU A 378 -4.11 -18.60 17.92
CA LEU A 378 -2.97 -17.72 18.12
C LEU A 378 -1.84 -18.50 18.80
N ARG A 379 -0.77 -18.77 18.05
CA ARG A 379 0.44 -19.41 18.58
C ARG A 379 1.41 -18.35 19.07
N LEU A 380 1.80 -18.46 20.32
CA LEU A 380 2.83 -17.62 20.95
C LEU A 380 4.11 -18.44 21.06
N ARG A 381 5.21 -17.95 20.53
CA ARG A 381 6.49 -18.65 20.58
C ARG A 381 7.26 -18.28 21.85
N ARG A 382 7.82 -19.29 22.48
CA ARG A 382 8.72 -19.12 23.62
C ARG A 382 10.08 -18.66 23.13
N THR A 383 10.74 -17.81 23.90
CA THR A 383 12.16 -17.53 23.71
C THR A 383 12.94 -18.83 23.76
N PRO A 384 13.74 -19.16 22.75
CA PRO A 384 14.54 -20.36 22.76
C PRO A 384 15.54 -20.34 23.94
N ARG A 385 15.85 -21.48 24.49
CA ARG A 385 16.95 -21.60 25.45
C ARG A 385 18.24 -21.55 24.68
N VAL A 386 19.06 -20.54 24.93
CA VAL A 386 20.36 -20.38 24.29
C VAL A 386 21.48 -20.70 25.28
N ASP A 387 22.50 -21.39 24.80
CA ASP A 387 23.76 -21.57 25.53
C ASP A 387 24.55 -20.24 25.46
N PRO A 388 24.85 -19.58 26.59
CA PRO A 388 25.60 -18.31 26.55
C PRO A 388 26.96 -18.42 25.87
N ALA A 389 27.61 -19.59 25.91
CA ALA A 389 28.89 -19.83 25.24
C ALA A 389 28.73 -20.02 23.71
N ARG A 390 27.56 -20.50 23.26
CA ARG A 390 27.26 -20.76 21.86
C ARG A 390 25.82 -20.31 21.52
N PRO A 391 25.52 -19.00 21.53
CA PRO A 391 24.17 -18.49 21.55
C PRO A 391 23.35 -18.79 20.28
N LEU A 392 23.99 -19.20 19.20
CA LEU A 392 23.33 -19.56 17.93
C LEU A 392 23.24 -21.08 17.71
N ALA A 393 23.87 -21.90 18.56
CA ALA A 393 23.90 -23.35 18.37
C ALA A 393 22.50 -23.96 18.44
N GLY A 394 22.15 -24.76 17.43
CA GLY A 394 20.84 -25.41 17.29
C GLY A 394 19.67 -24.53 16.88
N LEU A 395 19.89 -23.22 16.67
CA LEU A 395 18.83 -22.34 16.17
C LEU A 395 18.62 -22.50 14.66
N ARG A 396 17.35 -22.54 14.24
CA ARG A 396 16.97 -22.44 12.85
C ARG A 396 16.70 -20.99 12.52
N ILE A 397 17.44 -20.42 11.55
CA ILE A 397 17.40 -19.00 11.20
C ILE A 397 17.09 -18.85 9.72
N ALA A 398 15.94 -18.27 9.39
CA ALA A 398 15.63 -17.89 8.02
C ALA A 398 16.51 -16.70 7.59
N VAL A 399 17.13 -16.82 6.43
CA VAL A 399 17.87 -15.73 5.79
C VAL A 399 17.18 -15.44 4.47
N ASP A 400 16.65 -14.22 4.37
CA ASP A 400 15.90 -13.75 3.21
C ASP A 400 16.67 -12.68 2.44
N PRO A 401 17.48 -13.06 1.42
CA PRO A 401 18.14 -12.09 0.56
C PRO A 401 17.11 -11.44 -0.37
N GLY A 402 16.56 -10.31 -0.02
CA GLY A 402 15.48 -9.64 -0.73
C GLY A 402 15.80 -9.26 -2.19
N HIS A 403 14.78 -8.74 -2.87
CA HIS A 403 14.82 -8.10 -4.19
C HIS A 403 15.13 -8.93 -5.46
N PRO A 404 14.62 -10.11 -5.70
CA PRO A 404 14.10 -10.56 -6.98
C PRO A 404 12.56 -10.60 -6.96
N PRO A 405 11.82 -10.37 -8.07
CA PRO A 405 12.33 -9.90 -9.38
C PRO A 405 12.50 -8.37 -9.45
N ILE A 406 12.03 -7.61 -8.46
CA ILE A 406 12.09 -6.14 -8.41
C ILE A 406 13.27 -5.74 -7.52
N GLY A 407 14.04 -4.74 -7.94
CA GLY A 407 15.16 -4.19 -7.17
C GLY A 407 15.80 -3.03 -7.91
N SER A 408 16.63 -2.29 -7.20
CA SER A 408 17.35 -1.13 -7.73
C SER A 408 18.70 -1.56 -8.31
N THR A 409 19.24 -0.74 -9.23
CA THR A 409 20.59 -0.90 -9.75
C THR A 409 21.45 0.25 -9.25
N GLY A 410 22.56 -0.08 -8.63
CA GLY A 410 23.53 0.90 -8.11
C GLY A 410 24.25 1.67 -9.22
N PRO A 411 25.01 2.74 -8.86
CA PRO A 411 25.66 3.61 -9.83
C PRO A 411 26.69 2.91 -10.72
N THR A 412 27.29 1.84 -10.22
CA THR A 412 28.26 1.02 -10.96
C THR A 412 27.62 -0.09 -11.80
N GLY A 413 26.30 -0.18 -11.83
CA GLY A 413 25.56 -1.21 -12.55
C GLY A 413 25.32 -2.51 -11.76
N LEU A 414 25.69 -2.54 -10.47
CA LEU A 414 25.40 -3.69 -9.61
C LEU A 414 23.91 -3.73 -9.28
N TYR A 415 23.24 -4.81 -9.68
CA TYR A 415 21.84 -5.06 -9.31
C TYR A 415 21.72 -5.46 -7.83
N GLU A 416 20.78 -4.88 -7.13
CA GLU A 416 20.57 -5.08 -5.69
C GLU A 416 20.37 -6.55 -5.32
N GLY A 417 19.62 -7.31 -6.12
CA GLY A 417 19.40 -8.72 -5.90
C GLY A 417 20.69 -9.57 -5.90
N VAL A 418 21.72 -9.16 -6.64
CA VAL A 418 23.04 -9.82 -6.62
C VAL A 418 23.77 -9.51 -5.33
N ALA A 419 23.73 -8.24 -4.89
CA ALA A 419 24.37 -7.80 -3.67
C ALA A 419 23.74 -8.45 -2.43
N THR A 420 22.40 -8.48 -2.35
CA THR A 420 21.66 -9.08 -1.23
C THR A 420 21.90 -10.58 -1.15
N LEU A 421 21.98 -11.28 -2.29
CA LEU A 421 22.30 -12.70 -2.31
C LEU A 421 23.71 -12.97 -1.78
N ALA A 422 24.71 -12.24 -2.26
CA ALA A 422 26.11 -12.39 -1.79
C ALA A 422 26.25 -12.13 -0.28
N ILE A 423 25.49 -11.14 0.25
CA ILE A 423 25.40 -10.87 1.69
C ILE A 423 24.73 -12.05 2.40
N GLY A 424 23.60 -12.54 1.90
CA GLY A 424 22.87 -13.66 2.46
C GLY A 424 23.71 -14.94 2.54
N GLU A 425 24.43 -15.28 1.48
CA GLU A 425 25.37 -16.41 1.45
C GLU A 425 26.50 -16.26 2.49
N ARG A 426 27.01 -15.03 2.66
CA ARG A 426 28.01 -14.78 3.70
C ARG A 426 27.43 -14.95 5.11
N VAL A 427 26.22 -14.45 5.34
CA VAL A 427 25.47 -14.65 6.60
C VAL A 427 25.23 -16.13 6.84
N GLN A 428 24.80 -16.89 5.82
CA GLN A 428 24.61 -18.34 5.89
C GLN A 428 25.87 -19.05 6.39
N ARG A 429 27.03 -18.78 5.78
CA ARG A 429 28.30 -19.39 6.21
C ARG A 429 28.62 -19.05 7.67
N LEU A 430 28.49 -17.78 8.07
CA LEU A 430 28.75 -17.33 9.44
C LEU A 430 27.81 -17.97 10.47
N LEU A 431 26.56 -18.23 10.11
CA LEU A 431 25.59 -18.91 10.97
C LEU A 431 25.95 -20.38 11.16
N VAL A 432 26.33 -21.08 10.07
CA VAL A 432 26.81 -22.49 10.14
C VAL A 432 28.05 -22.60 11.01
N GLU A 433 29.04 -21.71 10.83
CA GLU A 433 30.26 -21.67 11.65
C GLU A 433 29.96 -21.52 13.16
N ARG A 434 28.82 -20.89 13.50
CA ARG A 434 28.35 -20.70 14.89
C ARG A 434 27.35 -21.74 15.36
N GLY A 435 27.15 -22.80 14.58
CA GLY A 435 26.30 -23.94 14.94
C GLY A 435 24.79 -23.73 14.73
N ALA A 436 24.38 -22.69 14.02
CA ALA A 436 22.98 -22.52 13.59
C ALA A 436 22.67 -23.32 12.33
N THR A 437 21.38 -23.54 12.06
CA THR A 437 20.86 -24.11 10.81
C THR A 437 20.19 -23.01 10.01
N PRO A 438 20.88 -22.34 9.07
CA PRO A 438 20.28 -21.33 8.24
C PRO A 438 19.35 -21.95 7.17
N ILE A 439 18.25 -21.27 6.90
CA ILE A 439 17.29 -21.62 5.85
C ILE A 439 17.25 -20.44 4.89
N MET A 440 17.80 -20.62 3.70
CA MET A 440 17.77 -19.61 2.65
C MET A 440 16.40 -19.60 1.98
N THR A 441 15.80 -18.43 1.77
CA THR A 441 14.54 -18.29 1.02
C THR A 441 14.75 -18.34 -0.49
N ARG A 442 15.99 -18.07 -0.92
CA ARG A 442 16.46 -18.27 -2.31
C ARG A 442 17.95 -18.57 -2.36
N THR A 443 18.39 -19.14 -3.48
CA THR A 443 19.79 -19.52 -3.82
C THR A 443 20.21 -18.83 -5.11
#